data_ccd19fb455e7d17f5df96f786e2bf287
#
_entry.id   ccd19fb455e7d17f5df96f786e2bf287
#
_cell.length_a   1.000
_cell.length_b   1.000
_cell.length_c   1.000
_cell.angle_alpha   90.00
_cell.angle_beta   90.00
_cell.angle_gamma   90.00
#
_symmetry.space_group_name_H-M   'P 1'
#
loop_
_entity.id
_entity.type
_entity.pdbx_description
1 polymer ?
#
loop_
_entity_poly.entity_id
_entity_poly.type
_entity_poly.pdbx_seq_one_letter_code
_entity_poly.pdbx_strand_id
1 'polypeptide(L)'
;MSQAPLPAAYFSNLLPELATRAARATVSRLGFSNPALRQYLNERFSVGLGEPGCFIGEPVFEATFGWQTADKTLGALAPDLLSPRLVDALDRPAGSRGSNYRFARDSKPYRHQLEAWELLGRPQPQSVIVTSGTGSGKTECFMVPILDQLAREAQ
;
A
#
# COMPACT_ATOMS: atom_id res chain seq x y z
N MET A 1 9.56 -5.36 -10.96
CA MET A 1 10.93 -4.93 -10.61
C MET A 1 11.17 -5.34 -9.16
N SER A 2 12.02 -6.34 -8.93
CA SER A 2 12.44 -6.73 -7.57
C SER A 2 13.33 -5.61 -7.03
N GLN A 3 12.83 -4.86 -6.04
CA GLN A 3 13.70 -3.94 -5.31
C GLN A 3 14.72 -4.77 -4.53
N ALA A 4 15.99 -4.49 -4.72
CA ALA A 4 17.05 -5.07 -3.88
C ALA A 4 16.75 -4.73 -2.41
N PRO A 5 16.99 -5.64 -1.47
CA PRO A 5 16.79 -5.37 -0.05
C PRO A 5 17.65 -4.18 0.36
N LEU A 6 17.01 -3.21 1.05
CA LEU A 6 17.71 -2.04 1.56
C LEU A 6 18.79 -2.49 2.56
N PRO A 7 20.02 -1.98 2.47
CA PRO A 7 21.09 -2.38 3.40
C PRO A 7 20.72 -1.97 4.83
N ALA A 8 21.12 -2.78 5.81
CA ALA A 8 20.84 -2.51 7.25
C ALA A 8 21.29 -1.11 7.70
N ALA A 9 22.39 -0.60 7.12
CA ALA A 9 22.87 0.77 7.33
C ALA A 9 21.86 1.86 6.94
N TYR A 10 20.93 1.59 6.03
CA TYR A 10 19.88 2.53 5.64
C TYR A 10 18.95 2.84 6.82
N PHE A 11 18.53 1.81 7.55
CA PHE A 11 17.65 2.00 8.72
C PHE A 11 18.36 2.70 9.87
N SER A 12 19.64 2.40 10.10
CA SER A 12 20.44 3.07 11.13
C SER A 12 20.56 4.58 10.91
N ASN A 13 20.61 5.02 9.64
CA ASN A 13 20.67 6.43 9.31
C ASN A 13 19.26 7.09 9.26
N LEU A 14 18.24 6.32 8.92
CA LEU A 14 16.88 6.83 8.78
C LEU A 14 16.26 7.18 10.14
N LEU A 15 16.52 6.39 11.18
CA LEU A 15 15.92 6.57 12.51
C LEU A 15 16.22 7.91 13.15
N PRO A 16 17.49 8.39 13.22
CA PRO A 16 17.80 9.71 13.75
C PRO A 16 17.16 10.85 12.96
N GLU A 17 17.07 10.71 11.64
CA GLU A 17 16.41 11.70 10.80
C GLU A 17 14.90 11.76 11.04
N LEU A 18 14.24 10.62 11.14
CA LEU A 18 12.81 10.53 11.47
C LEU A 18 12.52 11.10 12.85
N ALA A 19 13.34 10.78 13.87
CA ALA A 19 13.21 11.33 15.21
C ALA A 19 13.31 12.86 15.19
N THR A 20 14.30 13.41 14.49
CA THR A 20 14.48 14.86 14.36
C THR A 20 13.29 15.52 13.65
N ARG A 21 12.78 14.92 12.59
CA ARG A 21 11.61 15.43 11.87
C ARG A 21 10.34 15.37 12.71
N ALA A 22 10.13 14.25 13.44
CA ALA A 22 8.99 14.10 14.33
C ALA A 22 9.03 15.12 15.48
N ALA A 23 10.19 15.33 16.09
CA ALA A 23 10.39 16.32 17.13
C ALA A 23 10.05 17.74 16.64
N ARG A 24 10.60 18.15 15.49
CA ARG A 24 10.32 19.45 14.89
C ARG A 24 8.84 19.62 14.54
N ALA A 25 8.22 18.62 13.95
CA ALA A 25 6.79 18.65 13.62
C ALA A 25 5.93 18.79 14.87
N THR A 26 6.25 18.07 15.94
CA THR A 26 5.52 18.13 17.20
C THR A 26 5.66 19.51 17.85
N VAL A 27 6.87 20.02 17.99
CA VAL A 27 7.12 21.33 18.59
C VAL A 27 6.48 22.47 17.80
N SER A 28 6.51 22.39 16.46
CA SER A 28 5.88 23.40 15.60
C SER A 28 4.34 23.39 15.69
N ARG A 29 3.72 22.22 15.84
CA ARG A 29 2.27 22.10 15.99
C ARG A 29 1.74 22.57 17.33
N LEU A 30 2.53 22.48 18.39
CA LEU A 30 2.13 22.90 19.72
C LEU A 30 2.03 24.43 19.87
N GLY A 31 2.57 25.20 18.91
CA GLY A 31 2.35 26.64 18.81
C GLY A 31 2.84 27.46 20.01
N PHE A 32 3.75 26.93 20.82
CA PHE A 32 4.26 27.65 21.99
C PHE A 32 5.00 28.92 21.59
N SER A 33 4.54 30.06 22.08
CA SER A 33 5.20 31.34 21.89
C SER A 33 6.43 31.53 22.78
N ASN A 34 6.48 30.83 23.92
CA ASN A 34 7.59 30.91 24.87
C ASN A 34 8.86 30.22 24.32
N PRO A 35 9.99 30.96 24.12
CA PRO A 35 11.22 30.40 23.57
C PRO A 35 11.87 29.36 24.49
N ALA A 36 11.84 29.58 25.82
CA ALA A 36 12.45 28.65 26.79
C ALA A 36 11.73 27.30 26.79
N LEU A 37 10.38 27.30 26.67
CA LEU A 37 9.63 26.07 26.56
C LEU A 37 9.92 25.33 25.24
N ARG A 38 10.04 26.04 24.14
CA ARG A 38 10.45 25.43 22.86
C ARG A 38 11.84 24.82 22.92
N GLN A 39 12.78 25.52 23.53
CA GLN A 39 14.13 25.01 23.71
C GLN A 39 14.12 23.74 24.58
N TYR A 40 13.45 23.77 25.73
CA TYR A 40 13.32 22.61 26.61
C TYR A 40 12.73 21.39 25.87
N LEU A 41 11.66 21.58 25.10
CA LEU A 41 11.05 20.50 24.31
C LEU A 41 12.00 19.98 23.24
N ASN A 42 12.69 20.84 22.52
CA ASN A 42 13.68 20.42 21.52
C ASN A 42 14.81 19.60 22.15
N GLU A 43 15.31 20.01 23.32
CA GLU A 43 16.30 19.26 24.07
C GLU A 43 15.80 17.88 24.45
N ARG A 44 14.55 17.78 24.96
CA ARG A 44 13.93 16.50 25.34
C ARG A 44 13.69 15.57 24.15
N PHE A 45 13.32 16.10 22.99
CA PHE A 45 13.20 15.31 21.78
C PHE A 45 14.55 14.95 21.14
N SER A 46 15.64 15.62 21.53
CA SER A 46 16.99 15.34 21.04
C SER A 46 17.73 14.27 21.84
N VAL A 47 17.17 13.82 22.97
CA VAL A 47 17.68 12.65 23.70
C VAL A 47 17.49 11.40 22.84
N GLY A 48 18.40 10.43 22.94
CA GLY A 48 18.31 9.19 22.16
C GLY A 48 16.98 8.48 22.32
N LEU A 49 16.50 7.88 21.23
CA LEU A 49 15.22 7.15 21.20
C LEU A 49 15.19 6.06 22.29
N GLY A 50 14.14 6.04 23.09
CA GLY A 50 13.99 5.09 24.20
C GLY A 50 14.78 5.43 25.47
N GLU A 51 15.66 6.42 25.44
CA GLU A 51 16.41 6.84 26.60
C GLU A 51 15.55 7.56 27.66
N PRO A 52 15.87 7.46 28.93
CA PRO A 52 15.14 8.14 29.99
C PRO A 52 15.05 9.65 29.74
N GLY A 53 13.85 10.18 29.72
CA GLY A 53 13.58 11.61 29.45
C GLY A 53 13.42 11.98 27.99
N CYS A 54 13.55 11.05 27.06
CA CYS A 54 13.12 11.21 25.69
C CYS A 54 11.59 11.12 25.60
N PHE A 55 10.96 11.99 24.81
CA PHE A 55 9.51 11.95 24.56
C PHE A 55 9.13 10.99 23.43
N ILE A 56 10.11 10.45 22.73
CA ILE A 56 9.91 9.45 21.68
C ILE A 56 10.34 8.09 22.23
N GLY A 57 9.42 7.14 22.17
CA GLY A 57 9.70 5.78 22.62
C GLY A 57 10.72 5.05 21.73
N GLU A 58 11.17 3.90 22.19
CA GLU A 58 12.02 3.03 21.41
C GLU A 58 11.31 2.61 20.11
N PRO A 59 11.97 2.68 18.94
CA PRO A 59 11.38 2.26 17.70
C PRO A 59 11.15 0.74 17.69
N VAL A 60 9.94 0.33 17.34
CA VAL A 60 9.59 -1.08 17.16
C VAL A 60 9.60 -1.39 15.67
N PHE A 61 10.40 -2.37 15.29
CA PHE A 61 10.41 -2.88 13.93
C PHE A 61 9.45 -4.06 13.81
N GLU A 62 8.45 -3.89 12.96
CA GLU A 62 7.54 -4.97 12.60
C GLU A 62 7.83 -5.41 11.16
N ALA A 63 8.19 -6.68 10.98
CA ALA A 63 8.36 -7.25 9.66
C ALA A 63 7.00 -7.69 9.12
N THR A 64 6.51 -7.00 8.10
CA THR A 64 5.34 -7.45 7.35
C THR A 64 5.81 -8.19 6.10
N PHE A 65 5.35 -9.45 5.95
CA PHE A 65 5.62 -10.20 4.74
C PHE A 65 4.82 -9.62 3.58
N GLY A 66 5.45 -9.57 2.40
CA GLY A 66 4.78 -9.14 1.17
C GLY A 66 3.63 -10.09 0.81
N TRP A 67 2.64 -9.56 0.10
CA TRP A 67 1.52 -10.36 -0.40
C TRP A 67 2.00 -11.33 -1.47
N GLN A 68 1.51 -12.55 -1.42
CA GLN A 68 1.81 -13.57 -2.42
C GLN A 68 1.16 -13.21 -3.76
N THR A 69 1.95 -13.08 -4.81
CA THR A 69 1.47 -12.83 -6.17
C THR A 69 0.98 -14.12 -6.82
N ALA A 70 0.01 -14.01 -7.71
CA ALA A 70 -0.41 -15.09 -8.57
C ALA A 70 0.66 -15.42 -9.62
N ASP A 71 0.57 -16.59 -10.24
CA ASP A 71 1.50 -17.01 -11.30
C ASP A 71 1.18 -16.35 -12.65
N LYS A 72 -0.10 -16.03 -12.90
CA LYS A 72 -0.59 -15.45 -14.14
C LYS A 72 -0.59 -13.92 -14.08
N THR A 73 -0.28 -13.28 -15.20
CA THR A 73 -0.44 -11.83 -15.38
C THR A 73 -1.89 -11.47 -15.70
N LEU A 74 -2.27 -10.20 -15.54
CA LEU A 74 -3.60 -9.71 -15.92
C LEU A 74 -3.92 -10.02 -17.39
N GLY A 75 -2.96 -9.84 -18.29
CA GLY A 75 -3.13 -10.17 -19.70
C GLY A 75 -3.35 -11.66 -19.96
N ALA A 76 -2.77 -12.52 -19.16
CA ALA A 76 -2.94 -13.97 -19.26
C ALA A 76 -4.28 -14.48 -18.69
N LEU A 77 -5.02 -13.64 -17.95
CA LEU A 77 -6.35 -13.96 -17.45
C LEU A 77 -7.46 -13.69 -18.49
N ALA A 78 -7.13 -12.98 -19.57
CA ALA A 78 -8.05 -12.76 -20.67
C ALA A 78 -7.83 -13.79 -21.80
N PRO A 79 -8.90 -14.27 -22.46
CA PRO A 79 -10.31 -13.90 -22.28
C PRO A 79 -11.07 -14.74 -21.23
N ASP A 80 -10.42 -15.74 -20.64
CA ASP A 80 -11.10 -16.79 -19.89
C ASP A 80 -11.76 -16.28 -18.60
N LEU A 81 -11.01 -15.56 -17.79
CA LEU A 81 -11.47 -15.03 -16.50
C LEU A 81 -11.93 -13.57 -16.61
N LEU A 82 -11.15 -12.73 -17.31
CA LEU A 82 -11.42 -11.31 -17.47
C LEU A 82 -11.67 -10.98 -18.96
N SER A 83 -12.58 -10.05 -19.23
CA SER A 83 -12.80 -9.58 -20.59
C SER A 83 -11.58 -8.81 -21.12
N PRO A 84 -11.19 -8.97 -22.40
CA PRO A 84 -10.09 -8.23 -22.99
C PRO A 84 -10.28 -6.70 -22.88
N ARG A 85 -11.54 -6.22 -22.97
CA ARG A 85 -11.88 -4.79 -22.84
C ARG A 85 -11.55 -4.25 -21.45
N LEU A 86 -11.84 -5.01 -20.40
CA LEU A 86 -11.49 -4.60 -19.04
C LEU A 86 -9.97 -4.54 -18.88
N VAL A 87 -9.25 -5.57 -19.33
CA VAL A 87 -7.78 -5.60 -19.24
C VAL A 87 -7.15 -4.43 -19.98
N ASP A 88 -7.66 -4.09 -21.16
CA ASP A 88 -7.18 -2.92 -21.93
C ASP A 88 -7.52 -1.59 -21.24
N ALA A 89 -8.70 -1.46 -20.64
CA ALA A 89 -9.08 -0.27 -19.87
C ALA A 89 -8.23 -0.08 -18.60
N LEU A 90 -7.90 -1.15 -17.92
CA LEU A 90 -7.03 -1.13 -16.73
C LEU A 90 -5.57 -0.82 -17.09
N ASP A 91 -5.09 -1.29 -18.24
CA ASP A 91 -3.73 -1.03 -18.72
C ASP A 91 -3.58 0.41 -19.26
N ARG A 92 -4.62 0.96 -19.86
CA ARG A 92 -4.62 2.29 -20.47
C ARG A 92 -5.77 3.16 -19.96
N PRO A 93 -5.78 3.51 -18.68
CA PRO A 93 -6.85 4.33 -18.14
C PRO A 93 -6.89 5.70 -18.82
N ALA A 94 -8.08 6.18 -19.13
CA ALA A 94 -8.28 7.45 -19.78
C ALA A 94 -7.94 8.63 -18.86
N GLY A 95 -7.29 9.66 -19.41
CA GLY A 95 -7.04 10.94 -18.76
C GLY A 95 -5.70 11.07 -18.04
N SER A 96 -5.38 12.29 -17.62
CA SER A 96 -4.09 12.65 -17.02
C SER A 96 -3.80 12.01 -15.66
N ARG A 97 -4.83 11.53 -14.96
CA ARG A 97 -4.69 10.82 -13.67
C ARG A 97 -4.44 9.32 -13.84
N GLY A 98 -4.50 8.81 -15.05
CA GLY A 98 -4.41 7.39 -15.35
C GLY A 98 -3.08 6.75 -15.00
N SER A 99 -1.99 7.50 -14.99
CA SER A 99 -0.66 6.97 -14.64
C SER A 99 -0.55 6.45 -13.22
N ASN A 100 -1.33 7.01 -12.27
CA ASN A 100 -1.27 6.65 -10.85
C ASN A 100 -2.13 5.41 -10.51
N TYR A 101 -3.06 5.04 -11.39
CA TYR A 101 -4.03 3.95 -11.16
C TYR A 101 -4.00 2.90 -12.27
N ARG A 102 -2.86 2.77 -12.93
CA ARG A 102 -2.70 1.81 -14.01
C ARG A 102 -2.41 0.42 -13.44
N PHE A 103 -3.21 -0.55 -13.88
CA PHE A 103 -2.91 -1.96 -13.70
C PHE A 103 -2.31 -2.50 -15.01
N ALA A 104 -0.99 -2.56 -15.07
CA ALA A 104 -0.31 -2.96 -16.28
C ALA A 104 -0.67 -4.40 -16.68
N ARG A 105 -0.81 -4.66 -17.97
CA ARG A 105 -1.17 -5.97 -18.53
C ARG A 105 -0.22 -7.10 -18.11
N ASP A 106 1.05 -6.77 -17.88
CA ASP A 106 2.10 -7.67 -17.43
C ASP A 106 2.21 -7.79 -15.91
N SER A 107 1.45 -6.99 -15.16
CA SER A 107 1.40 -7.11 -13.70
C SER A 107 0.68 -8.38 -13.26
N LYS A 108 1.12 -8.94 -12.14
CA LYS A 108 0.51 -10.11 -11.51
C LYS A 108 -0.39 -9.64 -10.37
N PRO A 109 -1.66 -10.04 -10.33
CA PRO A 109 -2.50 -9.78 -9.17
C PRO A 109 -1.97 -10.53 -7.95
N TYR A 110 -2.45 -10.16 -6.78
CA TYR A 110 -2.21 -10.98 -5.59
C TYR A 110 -3.06 -12.25 -5.64
N ARG A 111 -2.55 -13.32 -5.01
CA ARG A 111 -3.21 -14.62 -5.02
C ARG A 111 -4.64 -14.56 -4.49
N HIS A 112 -4.87 -13.86 -3.38
CA HIS A 112 -6.21 -13.70 -2.81
C HIS A 112 -7.16 -12.90 -3.73
N GLN A 113 -6.64 -11.99 -4.56
CA GLN A 113 -7.44 -11.29 -5.58
C GLN A 113 -7.86 -12.25 -6.67
N LEU A 114 -6.93 -13.03 -7.21
CA LEU A 114 -7.22 -14.02 -8.24
C LEU A 114 -8.25 -15.07 -7.75
N GLU A 115 -8.06 -15.62 -6.56
CA GLU A 115 -8.99 -16.57 -5.95
C GLU A 115 -10.40 -15.97 -5.79
N ALA A 116 -10.50 -14.69 -5.37
CA ALA A 116 -11.79 -14.01 -5.28
C ALA A 116 -12.43 -13.81 -6.68
N TRP A 117 -11.65 -13.44 -7.69
CA TRP A 117 -12.15 -13.26 -9.04
C TRP A 117 -12.65 -14.58 -9.66
N GLU A 118 -11.93 -15.67 -9.44
CA GLU A 118 -12.34 -17.00 -9.90
C GLU A 118 -13.65 -17.46 -9.25
N LEU A 119 -13.89 -17.13 -7.99
CA LEU A 119 -15.13 -17.49 -7.30
C LEU A 119 -16.31 -16.61 -7.72
N LEU A 120 -16.08 -15.29 -7.87
CA LEU A 120 -17.12 -14.32 -8.23
C LEU A 120 -17.45 -14.36 -9.73
N GLY A 121 -16.51 -14.73 -10.59
CA GLY A 121 -16.71 -14.83 -12.04
C GLY A 121 -17.38 -16.12 -12.53
N ARG A 122 -17.76 -17.02 -11.62
CA ARG A 122 -18.45 -18.28 -11.99
C ARG A 122 -19.88 -17.99 -12.49
N PRO A 123 -20.44 -18.88 -13.34
CA PRO A 123 -21.85 -18.78 -13.74
C PRO A 123 -22.83 -18.78 -12.56
N GLN A 124 -22.44 -19.42 -11.46
CA GLN A 124 -23.11 -19.36 -10.16
C GLN A 124 -22.15 -18.76 -9.14
N PRO A 125 -22.16 -17.42 -8.97
CA PRO A 125 -21.25 -16.73 -8.05
C PRO A 125 -21.45 -17.20 -6.61
N GLN A 126 -20.35 -17.33 -5.89
CA GLN A 126 -20.36 -17.67 -4.46
C GLN A 126 -20.06 -16.43 -3.61
N SER A 127 -20.61 -16.41 -2.40
CA SER A 127 -20.24 -15.39 -1.42
C SER A 127 -18.78 -15.57 -1.02
N VAL A 128 -18.02 -14.47 -1.00
CA VAL A 128 -16.59 -14.46 -0.67
C VAL A 128 -16.35 -13.51 0.51
N ILE A 129 -15.60 -13.99 1.50
CA ILE A 129 -15.08 -13.17 2.59
C ILE A 129 -13.56 -13.08 2.42
N VAL A 130 -13.04 -11.87 2.19
CA VAL A 130 -11.61 -11.63 2.06
C VAL A 130 -11.08 -11.02 3.35
N THR A 131 -10.23 -11.76 4.05
CA THR A 131 -9.53 -11.30 5.25
C THR A 131 -8.06 -11.12 4.95
N SER A 132 -7.55 -9.92 5.08
CA SER A 132 -6.14 -9.61 4.86
C SER A 132 -5.78 -8.27 5.51
N GLY A 133 -4.49 -7.99 5.70
CA GLY A 133 -4.02 -6.72 6.28
C GLY A 133 -4.39 -5.50 5.44
N THR A 134 -4.16 -4.32 6.00
CA THR A 134 -4.40 -3.03 5.33
C THR A 134 -3.49 -2.88 4.10
N GLY A 135 -3.99 -2.31 3.02
CA GLY A 135 -3.21 -2.09 1.79
C GLY A 135 -3.02 -3.32 0.90
N SER A 136 -3.72 -4.42 1.17
CA SER A 136 -3.61 -5.67 0.40
C SER A 136 -4.41 -5.69 -0.91
N GLY A 137 -5.08 -4.60 -1.28
CA GLY A 137 -5.92 -4.58 -2.47
C GLY A 137 -7.23 -5.37 -2.32
N LYS A 138 -7.86 -5.33 -1.13
CA LYS A 138 -9.18 -5.97 -0.91
C LYS A 138 -10.28 -5.37 -1.78
N THR A 139 -10.20 -4.09 -2.06
CA THR A 139 -11.17 -3.40 -2.93
C THR A 139 -11.19 -4.02 -4.32
N GLU A 140 -10.05 -4.36 -4.86
CA GLU A 140 -9.90 -4.97 -6.18
C GLU A 140 -10.50 -6.38 -6.23
N CYS A 141 -10.61 -7.08 -5.10
CA CYS A 141 -11.21 -8.42 -5.04
C CYS A 141 -12.67 -8.44 -5.52
N PHE A 142 -13.43 -7.36 -5.27
CA PHE A 142 -14.83 -7.26 -5.71
C PHE A 142 -15.02 -6.26 -6.86
N MET A 143 -14.22 -5.20 -6.92
CA MET A 143 -14.36 -4.16 -7.94
C MET A 143 -14.03 -4.68 -9.34
N VAL A 144 -12.97 -5.47 -9.49
CA VAL A 144 -12.58 -6.03 -10.79
C VAL A 144 -13.67 -6.95 -11.37
N PRO A 145 -14.24 -7.92 -10.64
CA PRO A 145 -15.37 -8.71 -11.15
C PRO A 145 -16.60 -7.88 -11.53
N ILE A 146 -16.94 -6.85 -10.74
CA ILE A 146 -18.07 -5.95 -11.06
C ILE A 146 -17.80 -5.23 -12.39
N LEU A 147 -16.62 -4.65 -12.55
CA LEU A 147 -16.24 -3.97 -13.78
C LEU A 147 -16.19 -4.93 -14.97
N ASP A 148 -15.76 -6.18 -14.77
CA ASP A 148 -15.75 -7.20 -15.82
C ASP A 148 -17.17 -7.55 -16.30
N GLN A 149 -18.09 -7.73 -15.34
CA GLN A 149 -19.50 -7.97 -15.67
C GLN A 149 -20.09 -6.81 -16.47
N LEU A 150 -19.88 -5.56 -16.03
CA LEU A 150 -20.33 -4.38 -16.73
C LEU A 150 -19.70 -4.26 -18.13
N ALA A 151 -18.41 -4.60 -18.26
CA ALA A 151 -17.74 -4.59 -19.56
C ALA A 151 -18.28 -5.64 -20.53
N ARG A 152 -18.78 -6.78 -20.02
CA ARG A 152 -19.43 -7.83 -20.82
C ARG A 152 -20.86 -7.46 -21.20
N GLU A 153 -21.62 -6.81 -20.30
CA GLU A 153 -22.99 -6.36 -20.56
C GLU A 153 -23.06 -5.19 -21.56
N ALA A 154 -22.00 -4.38 -21.64
CA ALA A 154 -21.91 -3.25 -22.57
C ALA A 154 -21.52 -3.65 -23.99
N GLN A 155 -21.55 -4.95 -24.33
CA GLN A 155 -21.39 -5.46 -25.70
C GLN A 155 -22.76 -5.53 -26.40
#